data_6f8c254101c08741efc20ca7bc41d376
#
_entry.id   6f8c254101c08741efc20ca7bc41d376
#
_cell.length_a   1.000
_cell.length_b   1.000
_cell.length_c   1.000
_cell.angle_alpha   90.00
_cell.angle_beta   90.00
_cell.angle_gamma   90.00
#
_symmetry.space_group_name_H-M   'P 1'
#
loop_
_entity.id
_entity.type
_entity.pdbx_description
1 polymer ?
#
loop_
_entity_poly.entity_id
_entity_poly.type
_entity_poly.pdbx_seq_one_letter_code
_entity_poly.pdbx_strand_id
1 'polypeptide(L)'
;MIIRMSLASRSVLLIFFLYSLAWAQLPAAPPNPPPDDRYKADILLIVAHPDDDVLAAPYLAKAIYEQHKHVSVIYGTRGNAGGNAVGNEQAASLGAVREIEGRRALASMGILDVWFLNGPDTPGQDVLHSLETWGHGASLEQVVRLVRLTRPEVILTWLPVYVAGENHDDHQAAGVLATEAFDLAGDPVAFPEQVEAPRNRTAISNYGEGLHPWQPKKIYYFSDATHFEFLEGRGPQYKTSDVSPSRGVSYAAIATDAWMNDKSQLPANRVELNQYLNQYLSEPVRFVLGKSLVKGTTMGDVFEGVTPGPIPCVRSREYEPIAQQGISLEFGGPWSYYRKFWRAHNLDHLAQLLSPETALGGPDNSVWVPLLIRNDTDAAKQVILRSVLPSGWKEKPGPMIYSVAAHDTYPVQANLVAPESQKSTWQQLTWTAEADGKPIGSVTLRVHVNYNGVPQ
;
A
#
# COMPACT_ATOMS: atom_id res chain seq x y z
N MET A 1 -44.34 47.43 36.86
CA MET A 1 -44.68 47.86 35.48
C MET A 1 -44.98 46.58 34.67
N ILE A 2 -46.26 46.23 34.53
CA ILE A 2 -46.75 45.05 33.85
C ILE A 2 -46.93 45.42 32.39
N ILE A 3 -46.03 44.94 31.54
CA ILE A 3 -46.11 45.11 30.07
C ILE A 3 -47.26 44.21 29.58
N ARG A 4 -48.38 44.73 29.18
CA ARG A 4 -49.47 44.02 28.50
C ARG A 4 -49.01 43.78 27.02
N MET A 5 -48.58 42.60 26.69
CA MET A 5 -48.39 42.20 25.28
C MET A 5 -49.74 42.15 24.58
N SER A 6 -49.85 42.73 23.38
CA SER A 6 -51.06 42.72 22.55
C SER A 6 -51.38 41.30 22.05
N LEU A 7 -52.66 41.04 21.75
CA LEU A 7 -53.10 39.74 21.21
C LEU A 7 -52.31 39.32 19.93
N ALA A 8 -51.95 40.31 19.11
CA ALA A 8 -51.13 40.03 17.87
C ALA A 8 -49.72 39.48 18.16
N SER A 9 -49.05 39.96 19.22
CA SER A 9 -47.77 39.50 19.65
C SER A 9 -47.78 38.04 20.19
N ARG A 10 -48.92 37.65 20.80
CA ARG A 10 -49.09 36.27 21.29
C ARG A 10 -49.33 35.28 20.16
N SER A 11 -50.05 35.68 19.10
CA SER A 11 -50.28 34.85 17.91
C SER A 11 -49.01 34.63 17.11
N VAL A 12 -48.15 35.64 16.97
CA VAL A 12 -46.86 35.51 16.28
C VAL A 12 -45.92 34.60 17.08
N LEU A 13 -45.88 34.69 18.40
CA LEU A 13 -45.04 33.80 19.23
C LEU A 13 -45.52 32.33 19.15
N LEU A 14 -46.84 32.11 19.11
CA LEU A 14 -47.39 30.75 18.98
C LEU A 14 -47.10 30.13 17.61
N ILE A 15 -47.13 30.93 16.55
CA ILE A 15 -46.81 30.48 15.21
C ILE A 15 -45.29 30.12 15.10
N PHE A 16 -44.41 30.93 15.70
CA PHE A 16 -42.97 30.59 15.74
C PHE A 16 -42.71 29.34 16.56
N PHE A 17 -43.43 29.10 17.66
CA PHE A 17 -43.28 27.91 18.49
C PHE A 17 -43.82 26.65 17.77
N LEU A 18 -44.89 26.76 17.01
CA LEU A 18 -45.41 25.66 16.17
C LEU A 18 -44.52 25.35 14.98
N TYR A 19 -43.88 26.37 14.36
CA TYR A 19 -42.89 26.14 13.32
C TYR A 19 -41.61 25.47 13.88
N SER A 20 -41.15 25.85 15.07
CA SER A 20 -39.99 25.20 15.68
C SER A 20 -40.26 23.74 16.12
N LEU A 21 -41.50 23.43 16.51
CA LEU A 21 -41.92 22.05 16.80
C LEU A 21 -42.11 21.21 15.53
N ALA A 22 -42.51 21.82 14.41
CA ALA A 22 -42.59 21.12 13.12
C ALA A 22 -41.21 20.77 12.55
N TRP A 23 -40.14 21.49 12.88
CA TRP A 23 -38.77 21.15 12.50
C TRP A 23 -38.16 20.08 13.41
N ALA A 24 -38.73 19.79 14.56
CA ALA A 24 -38.26 18.76 15.49
C ALA A 24 -38.73 17.33 15.13
N GLN A 25 -39.54 17.19 14.07
CA GLN A 25 -40.03 15.89 13.60
C GLN A 25 -39.73 15.66 12.13
N LEU A 26 -38.50 15.93 11.69
CA LEU A 26 -38.04 15.30 10.47
C LEU A 26 -38.07 13.78 10.71
N PRO A 27 -38.73 13.00 9.85
CA PRO A 27 -38.67 11.55 9.99
C PRO A 27 -37.22 11.12 10.04
N ALA A 28 -36.91 10.22 10.95
CA ALA A 28 -35.56 9.61 10.99
C ALA A 28 -35.19 9.17 9.59
N ALA A 29 -33.94 9.44 9.17
CA ALA A 29 -33.50 8.99 7.89
C ALA A 29 -33.77 7.47 7.75
N PRO A 30 -34.26 7.01 6.61
CA PRO A 30 -34.51 5.58 6.44
C PRO A 30 -33.22 4.80 6.72
N PRO A 31 -33.29 3.64 7.36
CA PRO A 31 -32.12 2.85 7.63
C PRO A 31 -31.44 2.46 6.30
N ASN A 32 -30.11 2.32 6.32
CA ASN A 32 -29.39 1.82 5.18
C ASN A 32 -29.97 0.47 4.72
N PRO A 33 -30.04 0.22 3.41
CA PRO A 33 -30.45 -1.07 2.91
C PRO A 33 -29.52 -2.17 3.43
N PRO A 34 -29.98 -3.41 3.55
CA PRO A 34 -29.11 -4.52 3.89
C PRO A 34 -27.96 -4.60 2.87
N PRO A 35 -26.75 -5.02 3.29
CA PRO A 35 -25.64 -5.22 2.37
C PRO A 35 -25.98 -6.20 1.26
N ASP A 36 -25.44 -5.97 0.07
CA ASP A 36 -25.57 -6.89 -1.06
C ASP A 36 -24.55 -8.04 -0.92
N ASP A 37 -25.03 -9.23 -0.60
CA ASP A 37 -24.20 -10.40 -0.37
C ASP A 37 -23.56 -10.98 -1.63
N ARG A 38 -23.98 -10.54 -2.84
CA ARG A 38 -23.34 -10.94 -4.10
C ARG A 38 -21.87 -10.53 -4.16
N TYR A 39 -21.51 -9.45 -3.50
CA TYR A 39 -20.13 -8.93 -3.44
C TYR A 39 -19.37 -9.32 -2.16
N LYS A 40 -19.97 -10.11 -1.27
CA LYS A 40 -19.28 -10.53 -0.02
C LYS A 40 -18.08 -11.41 -0.37
N ALA A 41 -16.90 -10.99 0.10
CA ALA A 41 -15.66 -11.75 -0.02
C ALA A 41 -15.11 -12.13 1.37
N ASP A 42 -14.37 -13.23 1.43
CA ASP A 42 -13.56 -13.59 2.60
C ASP A 42 -12.18 -12.93 2.53
N ILE A 43 -11.62 -12.86 1.32
CA ILE A 43 -10.31 -12.26 1.03
C ILE A 43 -10.51 -11.13 0.02
N LEU A 44 -9.92 -9.97 0.29
CA LEU A 44 -9.71 -8.92 -0.68
C LEU A 44 -8.21 -8.80 -0.96
N LEU A 45 -7.81 -9.11 -2.19
CA LEU A 45 -6.46 -8.89 -2.68
C LEU A 45 -6.39 -7.48 -3.29
N ILE A 46 -5.43 -6.68 -2.84
CA ILE A 46 -5.20 -5.31 -3.35
C ILE A 46 -3.77 -5.25 -3.86
N VAL A 47 -3.61 -5.09 -5.15
CA VAL A 47 -2.32 -5.10 -5.85
C VAL A 47 -2.24 -3.98 -6.88
N ALA A 48 -1.06 -3.76 -7.46
CA ALA A 48 -0.84 -2.65 -8.38
C ALA A 48 -1.25 -2.99 -9.81
N HIS A 49 -0.78 -4.12 -10.36
CA HIS A 49 -0.91 -4.45 -11.79
C HIS A 49 -1.60 -5.79 -12.02
N PRO A 50 -2.24 -5.97 -13.20
CA PRO A 50 -2.65 -7.30 -13.65
C PRO A 50 -1.41 -8.20 -13.82
N ASP A 51 -1.36 -9.33 -13.13
CA ASP A 51 -0.30 -10.32 -12.93
C ASP A 51 0.35 -10.34 -11.53
N ASP A 52 0.29 -9.28 -10.75
CA ASP A 52 0.79 -9.26 -9.36
C ASP A 52 0.16 -10.36 -8.48
N ASP A 53 -1.07 -10.75 -8.79
CA ASP A 53 -1.80 -11.80 -8.08
C ASP A 53 -1.09 -13.15 -8.11
N VAL A 54 -0.18 -13.38 -9.05
CA VAL A 54 0.59 -14.63 -9.19
C VAL A 54 1.34 -15.01 -7.93
N LEU A 55 1.85 -14.04 -7.16
CA LEU A 55 2.58 -14.30 -5.92
C LEU A 55 1.68 -14.88 -4.82
N ALA A 56 0.42 -14.49 -4.80
CA ALA A 56 -0.58 -15.00 -3.87
C ALA A 56 -1.38 -16.19 -4.47
N ALA A 57 -1.39 -16.37 -5.78
CA ALA A 57 -2.26 -17.31 -6.51
C ALA A 57 -2.21 -18.75 -5.99
N PRO A 58 -1.05 -19.35 -5.64
CA PRO A 58 -1.03 -20.69 -5.06
C PRO A 58 -1.80 -20.78 -3.73
N TYR A 59 -1.71 -19.73 -2.88
CA TYR A 59 -2.48 -19.66 -1.66
C TYR A 59 -3.98 -19.39 -1.94
N LEU A 60 -4.28 -18.50 -2.87
CA LEU A 60 -5.68 -18.22 -3.27
C LEU A 60 -6.35 -19.48 -3.80
N ALA A 61 -5.66 -20.29 -4.62
CA ALA A 61 -6.16 -21.57 -5.08
C ALA A 61 -6.49 -22.51 -3.91
N LYS A 62 -5.62 -22.60 -2.88
CA LYS A 62 -5.91 -23.37 -1.67
C LYS A 62 -7.14 -22.81 -0.94
N ALA A 63 -7.22 -21.52 -0.75
CA ALA A 63 -8.33 -20.87 -0.05
C ALA A 63 -9.67 -21.10 -0.77
N ILE A 64 -9.68 -21.00 -2.09
CA ILE A 64 -10.89 -21.19 -2.92
C ILE A 64 -11.31 -22.66 -2.95
N TYR A 65 -10.41 -23.55 -3.35
CA TYR A 65 -10.79 -24.94 -3.61
C TYR A 65 -10.93 -25.81 -2.37
N GLU A 66 -10.14 -25.54 -1.32
CA GLU A 66 -10.13 -26.37 -0.12
C GLU A 66 -10.83 -25.72 1.09
N GLN A 67 -10.79 -24.39 1.16
CA GLN A 67 -11.40 -23.67 2.28
C GLN A 67 -12.70 -22.96 1.88
N HIS A 68 -13.13 -23.09 0.60
CA HIS A 68 -14.35 -22.49 0.04
C HIS A 68 -14.45 -20.97 0.29
N LYS A 69 -13.34 -20.27 0.15
CA LYS A 69 -13.27 -18.82 0.34
C LYS A 69 -13.62 -18.07 -0.94
N HIS A 70 -14.40 -17.00 -0.77
CA HIS A 70 -14.65 -16.03 -1.83
C HIS A 70 -13.54 -15.00 -1.84
N VAL A 71 -12.98 -14.75 -3.02
CA VAL A 71 -11.89 -13.80 -3.25
C VAL A 71 -12.36 -12.72 -4.19
N SER A 72 -12.04 -11.48 -3.87
CA SER A 72 -12.18 -10.30 -4.73
C SER A 72 -10.83 -9.63 -4.93
N VAL A 73 -10.64 -8.94 -6.05
CA VAL A 73 -9.34 -8.32 -6.40
C VAL A 73 -9.52 -6.87 -6.80
N ILE A 74 -8.60 -6.02 -6.34
CA ILE A 74 -8.45 -4.63 -6.78
C ILE A 74 -7.05 -4.47 -7.37
N TYR A 75 -6.98 -3.99 -8.61
CA TYR A 75 -5.76 -3.52 -9.25
C TYR A 75 -5.69 -2.00 -9.19
N GLY A 76 -4.54 -1.45 -8.77
CA GLY A 76 -4.30 -0.01 -8.70
C GLY A 76 -4.26 0.66 -10.07
N THR A 77 -3.66 -0.03 -11.03
CA THR A 77 -3.48 0.40 -12.43
C THR A 77 -3.96 -0.68 -13.40
N ARG A 78 -3.75 -0.44 -14.68
CA ARG A 78 -3.91 -1.43 -15.74
C ARG A 78 -2.57 -1.95 -16.28
N GLY A 79 -1.46 -1.56 -15.66
CA GLY A 79 -0.11 -1.96 -16.11
C GLY A 79 0.25 -1.40 -17.49
N ASN A 80 -0.18 -0.20 -17.80
CA ASN A 80 -0.09 0.38 -19.14
C ASN A 80 1.29 0.98 -19.49
N ALA A 81 2.21 1.08 -18.53
CA ALA A 81 3.60 1.46 -18.80
C ALA A 81 4.54 0.25 -18.96
N GLY A 82 4.05 -0.97 -18.73
CA GLY A 82 4.82 -2.19 -18.92
C GLY A 82 5.12 -2.53 -20.38
N GLY A 83 5.91 -3.58 -20.59
CA GLY A 83 6.17 -4.14 -21.92
C GLY A 83 5.01 -4.98 -22.46
N ASN A 84 5.09 -5.33 -23.77
CA ASN A 84 4.19 -6.29 -24.40
C ASN A 84 5.00 -7.35 -25.14
N ALA A 85 5.05 -8.55 -24.61
CA ALA A 85 5.88 -9.65 -25.14
C ALA A 85 5.29 -10.28 -26.41
N VAL A 86 4.02 -10.07 -26.72
CA VAL A 86 3.32 -10.78 -27.81
C VAL A 86 2.63 -9.88 -28.85
N GLY A 87 2.49 -8.58 -28.55
CA GLY A 87 1.80 -7.63 -29.40
C GLY A 87 2.55 -6.32 -29.58
N ASN A 88 1.90 -5.35 -30.23
CA ASN A 88 2.44 -4.01 -30.46
C ASN A 88 1.70 -2.92 -29.65
N GLU A 89 0.69 -3.33 -28.90
CA GLU A 89 -0.10 -2.43 -28.06
C GLU A 89 0.79 -1.83 -26.97
N GLN A 90 0.68 -0.52 -26.79
CA GLN A 90 1.41 0.25 -25.78
C GLN A 90 0.45 1.22 -25.09
N ALA A 91 0.84 1.74 -23.95
CA ALA A 91 0.08 2.73 -23.18
C ALA A 91 -1.38 2.28 -22.94
N ALA A 92 -2.37 3.12 -23.16
CA ALA A 92 -3.78 2.82 -22.91
C ALA A 92 -4.29 1.56 -23.64
N SER A 93 -3.75 1.25 -24.83
CA SER A 93 -4.11 0.03 -25.57
C SER A 93 -3.56 -1.23 -24.87
N LEU A 94 -2.34 -1.17 -24.35
CA LEU A 94 -1.77 -2.25 -23.55
C LEU A 94 -2.57 -2.44 -22.25
N GLY A 95 -2.92 -1.36 -21.56
CA GLY A 95 -3.75 -1.42 -20.36
C GLY A 95 -5.10 -2.11 -20.62
N ALA A 96 -5.73 -1.85 -21.77
CA ALA A 96 -6.96 -2.54 -22.15
C ALA A 96 -6.75 -4.05 -22.41
N VAL A 97 -5.62 -4.44 -23.00
CA VAL A 97 -5.23 -5.85 -23.16
C VAL A 97 -5.02 -6.50 -21.81
N ARG A 98 -4.21 -5.91 -20.95
CA ARG A 98 -3.88 -6.46 -19.60
C ARG A 98 -5.12 -6.55 -18.70
N GLU A 99 -6.08 -5.62 -18.79
CA GLU A 99 -7.35 -5.75 -18.07
C GLU A 99 -8.12 -7.02 -18.49
N ILE A 100 -8.15 -7.35 -19.79
CA ILE A 100 -8.80 -8.58 -20.28
C ILE A 100 -8.02 -9.81 -19.82
N GLU A 101 -6.71 -9.78 -19.89
CA GLU A 101 -5.83 -10.87 -19.48
C GLU A 101 -5.98 -11.17 -17.99
N GLY A 102 -5.84 -10.19 -17.12
CA GLY A 102 -5.98 -10.36 -15.66
C GLY A 102 -7.37 -10.85 -15.25
N ARG A 103 -8.45 -10.32 -15.88
CA ARG A 103 -9.81 -10.85 -15.66
C ARG A 103 -9.94 -12.32 -16.06
N ARG A 104 -9.28 -12.76 -17.13
CA ARG A 104 -9.29 -14.19 -17.58
C ARG A 104 -8.46 -15.06 -16.64
N ALA A 105 -7.29 -14.58 -16.22
CA ALA A 105 -6.43 -15.25 -15.25
C ALA A 105 -7.22 -15.55 -13.96
N LEU A 106 -7.81 -14.53 -13.36
CA LEU A 106 -8.59 -14.65 -12.14
C LEU A 106 -9.86 -15.50 -12.32
N ALA A 107 -10.58 -15.34 -13.45
CA ALA A 107 -11.77 -16.13 -13.74
C ALA A 107 -11.47 -17.64 -13.88
N SER A 108 -10.27 -18.03 -14.32
CA SER A 108 -9.86 -19.43 -14.40
C SER A 108 -9.79 -20.11 -13.03
N MET A 109 -9.58 -19.32 -11.95
CA MET A 109 -9.64 -19.76 -10.56
C MET A 109 -11.02 -19.57 -9.91
N GLY A 110 -11.97 -18.96 -10.63
CA GLY A 110 -13.32 -18.68 -10.11
C GLY A 110 -13.47 -17.31 -9.45
N ILE A 111 -12.49 -16.42 -9.59
CA ILE A 111 -12.53 -15.05 -9.08
C ILE A 111 -13.15 -14.15 -10.14
N LEU A 112 -14.34 -13.61 -9.87
CA LEU A 112 -15.11 -12.82 -10.85
C LEU A 112 -15.24 -11.34 -10.45
N ASP A 113 -15.12 -11.01 -9.17
CA ASP A 113 -15.23 -9.66 -8.64
C ASP A 113 -13.86 -8.97 -8.69
N VAL A 114 -13.64 -8.25 -9.80
CA VAL A 114 -12.35 -7.61 -10.10
C VAL A 114 -12.58 -6.16 -10.45
N TRP A 115 -11.90 -5.25 -9.75
CA TRP A 115 -11.94 -3.81 -9.98
C TRP A 115 -10.57 -3.27 -10.36
N PHE A 116 -10.59 -2.21 -11.15
CA PHE A 116 -9.40 -1.45 -11.52
C PHE A 116 -9.59 -0.02 -11.05
N LEU A 117 -8.63 0.50 -10.31
CA LEU A 117 -8.55 1.92 -10.04
C LEU A 117 -8.06 2.65 -11.31
N ASN A 118 -8.01 3.96 -11.27
CA ASN A 118 -7.59 4.76 -12.40
C ASN A 118 -6.15 5.31 -12.21
N GLY A 119 -5.34 4.67 -11.38
CA GLY A 119 -3.94 5.00 -11.22
C GLY A 119 -3.21 4.81 -12.55
N PRO A 120 -2.46 5.82 -13.05
CA PRO A 120 -1.52 5.57 -14.12
C PRO A 120 -0.35 4.76 -13.58
N ASP A 121 0.17 3.88 -14.43
CA ASP A 121 1.33 3.05 -14.13
C ASP A 121 2.58 3.93 -14.07
N THR A 122 3.33 3.87 -12.97
CA THR A 122 4.50 4.73 -12.74
C THR A 122 5.75 3.88 -12.56
N PRO A 123 6.77 4.03 -13.40
CA PRO A 123 8.04 3.36 -13.18
C PRO A 123 8.85 4.10 -12.10
N GLY A 124 9.38 3.39 -11.11
CA GLY A 124 10.25 4.00 -10.12
C GLY A 124 10.36 3.22 -8.81
N GLN A 125 10.90 3.88 -7.79
CA GLN A 125 11.11 3.32 -6.46
C GLN A 125 10.62 4.27 -5.35
N ASP A 126 10.01 5.39 -5.71
CA ASP A 126 9.52 6.41 -4.77
C ASP A 126 8.00 6.33 -4.64
N VAL A 127 7.54 5.67 -3.60
CA VAL A 127 6.11 5.54 -3.28
C VAL A 127 5.36 6.88 -3.25
N LEU A 128 6.04 7.97 -2.89
CA LEU A 128 5.40 9.30 -2.86
C LEU A 128 5.02 9.75 -4.27
N HIS A 129 5.82 9.38 -5.28
CA HIS A 129 5.52 9.66 -6.67
C HIS A 129 4.27 8.91 -7.15
N SER A 130 4.17 7.61 -6.86
CA SER A 130 2.97 6.84 -7.20
C SER A 130 1.73 7.34 -6.47
N LEU A 131 1.83 7.61 -5.16
CA LEU A 131 0.70 8.15 -4.39
C LEU A 131 0.23 9.50 -4.91
N GLU A 132 1.15 10.40 -5.29
CA GLU A 132 0.82 11.68 -5.92
C GLU A 132 0.12 11.47 -7.27
N THR A 133 0.72 10.63 -8.12
CA THR A 133 0.24 10.36 -9.49
C THR A 133 -1.11 9.65 -9.51
N TRP A 134 -1.36 8.73 -8.57
CA TRP A 134 -2.65 8.04 -8.42
C TRP A 134 -3.73 8.92 -7.78
N GLY A 135 -3.38 10.12 -7.29
CA GLY A 135 -4.29 10.96 -6.53
C GLY A 135 -4.71 10.29 -5.23
N HIS A 136 -3.75 10.12 -4.29
CA HIS A 136 -3.83 9.33 -3.06
C HIS A 136 -5.21 9.34 -2.39
N GLY A 137 -5.76 10.55 -2.09
CA GLY A 137 -7.06 10.66 -1.42
C GLY A 137 -8.23 10.07 -2.21
N ALA A 138 -8.26 10.28 -3.54
CA ALA A 138 -9.32 9.76 -4.40
C ALA A 138 -9.21 8.23 -4.58
N SER A 139 -8.00 7.71 -4.69
CA SER A 139 -7.76 6.27 -4.77
C SER A 139 -8.10 5.58 -3.45
N LEU A 140 -7.73 6.17 -2.32
CA LEU A 140 -8.07 5.66 -0.99
C LEU A 140 -9.59 5.63 -0.78
N GLU A 141 -10.31 6.67 -1.19
CA GLU A 141 -11.78 6.70 -1.15
C GLU A 141 -12.39 5.51 -1.91
N GLN A 142 -11.87 5.21 -3.10
CA GLN A 142 -12.34 4.06 -3.90
C GLN A 142 -12.03 2.73 -3.23
N VAL A 143 -10.81 2.55 -2.67
CA VAL A 143 -10.44 1.31 -1.96
C VAL A 143 -11.31 1.12 -0.72
N VAL A 144 -11.56 2.17 0.09
CA VAL A 144 -12.46 2.12 1.25
C VAL A 144 -13.87 1.73 0.82
N ARG A 145 -14.38 2.29 -0.27
CA ARG A 145 -15.69 1.92 -0.86
C ARG A 145 -15.76 0.44 -1.19
N LEU A 146 -14.72 -0.10 -1.82
CA LEU A 146 -14.67 -1.51 -2.20
C LEU A 146 -14.52 -2.44 -0.99
N VAL A 147 -13.78 -2.03 0.05
CA VAL A 147 -13.74 -2.77 1.33
C VAL A 147 -15.14 -2.81 1.98
N ARG A 148 -15.88 -1.70 1.99
CA ARG A 148 -17.24 -1.64 2.51
C ARG A 148 -18.25 -2.44 1.67
N LEU A 149 -18.05 -2.48 0.35
CA LEU A 149 -18.88 -3.27 -0.56
C LEU A 149 -18.64 -4.76 -0.39
N THR A 150 -17.36 -5.18 -0.41
CA THR A 150 -16.97 -6.60 -0.36
C THR A 150 -16.92 -7.16 1.05
N ARG A 151 -16.75 -6.31 2.06
CA ARG A 151 -16.74 -6.67 3.49
C ARG A 151 -15.81 -7.85 3.80
N PRO A 152 -14.50 -7.78 3.40
CA PRO A 152 -13.59 -8.91 3.55
C PRO A 152 -13.23 -9.16 5.00
N GLU A 153 -12.98 -10.42 5.33
CA GLU A 153 -12.42 -10.79 6.63
C GLU A 153 -10.92 -10.49 6.68
N VAL A 154 -10.23 -10.70 5.54
CA VAL A 154 -8.78 -10.55 5.41
C VAL A 154 -8.44 -9.72 4.18
N ILE A 155 -7.46 -8.84 4.32
CA ILE A 155 -6.82 -8.13 3.21
C ILE A 155 -5.44 -8.74 2.95
N LEU A 156 -5.13 -9.03 1.70
CA LEU A 156 -3.79 -9.40 1.22
C LEU A 156 -3.29 -8.29 0.30
N THR A 157 -2.03 -7.88 0.43
CA THR A 157 -1.48 -6.79 -0.38
C THR A 157 0.05 -6.83 -0.40
N TRP A 158 0.64 -5.97 -1.22
CA TRP A 158 2.06 -5.73 -1.26
C TRP A 158 2.60 -5.14 0.06
N LEU A 159 3.86 -5.47 0.37
CA LEU A 159 4.56 -4.83 1.49
C LEU A 159 4.78 -3.33 1.17
N PRO A 160 4.26 -2.41 2.00
CA PRO A 160 4.32 -0.98 1.72
C PRO A 160 5.70 -0.38 2.03
N VAL A 161 6.77 -0.99 1.54
CA VAL A 161 8.15 -0.52 1.69
C VAL A 161 8.99 -1.09 0.55
N TYR A 162 9.95 -0.30 0.06
CA TYR A 162 10.94 -0.82 -0.88
C TYR A 162 11.86 -1.82 -0.18
N VAL A 163 12.01 -2.98 -0.79
CA VAL A 163 13.04 -3.96 -0.49
C VAL A 163 13.66 -4.40 -1.80
N ALA A 164 14.94 -4.74 -1.78
CA ALA A 164 15.66 -5.12 -2.99
C ALA A 164 14.97 -6.29 -3.71
N GLY A 165 14.56 -6.04 -4.92
CA GLY A 165 13.73 -6.87 -5.76
C GLY A 165 12.93 -5.97 -6.68
N GLU A 166 11.77 -6.41 -7.10
CA GLU A 166 10.87 -5.66 -7.97
C GLU A 166 9.78 -4.90 -7.21
N ASN A 167 9.87 -4.77 -5.89
CA ASN A 167 8.86 -4.05 -5.11
C ASN A 167 8.94 -2.55 -5.38
N HIS A 168 8.66 -2.17 -6.62
CA HIS A 168 8.69 -0.79 -7.09
C HIS A 168 7.57 0.05 -6.48
N ASP A 169 7.51 1.33 -6.81
CA ASP A 169 6.67 2.32 -6.13
C ASP A 169 5.17 2.05 -6.22
N ASP A 170 4.65 1.54 -7.33
CA ASP A 170 3.22 1.20 -7.47
C ASP A 170 2.81 0.03 -6.56
N HIS A 171 3.67 -1.00 -6.42
CA HIS A 171 3.46 -2.08 -5.45
C HIS A 171 3.37 -1.54 -4.02
N GLN A 172 4.30 -0.65 -3.68
CA GLN A 172 4.33 -0.01 -2.36
C GLN A 172 3.09 0.85 -2.13
N ALA A 173 2.64 1.60 -3.16
CA ALA A 173 1.44 2.44 -3.10
C ALA A 173 0.17 1.60 -2.88
N ALA A 174 0.05 0.45 -3.55
CA ALA A 174 -1.04 -0.50 -3.30
C ALA A 174 -1.06 -0.97 -1.85
N GLY A 175 0.11 -1.30 -1.28
CA GLY A 175 0.27 -1.66 0.13
C GLY A 175 -0.11 -0.53 1.10
N VAL A 176 0.24 0.72 0.78
CA VAL A 176 -0.14 1.90 1.56
C VAL A 176 -1.67 2.06 1.56
N LEU A 177 -2.29 2.11 0.38
CA LEU A 177 -3.75 2.28 0.25
C LEU A 177 -4.52 1.17 0.96
N ALA A 178 -4.05 -0.08 0.86
CA ALA A 178 -4.67 -1.23 1.54
C ALA A 178 -4.59 -1.10 3.07
N THR A 179 -3.45 -0.63 3.60
CA THR A 179 -3.25 -0.42 5.04
C THR A 179 -4.14 0.69 5.58
N GLU A 180 -4.22 1.81 4.86
CA GLU A 180 -5.09 2.93 5.23
C GLU A 180 -6.57 2.54 5.14
N ALA A 181 -6.96 1.81 4.10
CA ALA A 181 -8.33 1.32 3.95
C ALA A 181 -8.70 0.31 5.05
N PHE A 182 -7.76 -0.54 5.50
CA PHE A 182 -7.97 -1.43 6.64
C PHE A 182 -8.33 -0.63 7.90
N ASP A 183 -7.69 0.51 8.13
CA ASP A 183 -7.91 1.34 9.31
C ASP A 183 -9.18 2.20 9.20
N LEU A 184 -9.56 2.61 7.98
CA LEU A 184 -10.61 3.60 7.76
C LEU A 184 -11.99 3.00 7.43
N ALA A 185 -12.04 1.80 6.83
CA ALA A 185 -13.30 1.29 6.31
C ALA A 185 -14.34 0.96 7.42
N GLY A 186 -13.87 0.66 8.63
CA GLY A 186 -14.73 0.48 9.80
C GLY A 186 -15.23 1.79 10.43
N ASP A 187 -14.61 2.93 10.11
CA ASP A 187 -14.97 4.22 10.69
C ASP A 187 -16.05 4.93 9.84
N PRO A 188 -17.28 5.13 10.37
CA PRO A 188 -18.34 5.81 9.61
C PRO A 188 -18.07 7.29 9.34
N VAL A 189 -17.08 7.91 10.03
CA VAL A 189 -16.70 9.31 9.81
C VAL A 189 -15.75 9.46 8.63
N ALA A 190 -15.02 8.40 8.28
CA ALA A 190 -14.21 8.36 7.07
C ALA A 190 -15.12 8.20 5.85
N PHE A 191 -15.07 9.14 4.91
CA PHE A 191 -15.92 9.15 3.70
C PHE A 191 -17.40 8.92 4.03
N PRO A 192 -18.03 9.84 4.75
CA PRO A 192 -19.38 9.65 5.32
C PRO A 192 -20.46 9.47 4.26
N GLU A 193 -20.30 10.02 3.05
CA GLU A 193 -21.22 9.86 1.93
C GLU A 193 -21.38 8.39 1.51
N GLN A 194 -20.37 7.55 1.71
CA GLN A 194 -20.45 6.12 1.41
C GLN A 194 -21.40 5.38 2.35
N VAL A 195 -21.53 5.84 3.59
CA VAL A 195 -22.36 5.18 4.62
C VAL A 195 -23.68 5.90 4.86
N GLU A 196 -23.86 7.10 4.32
CA GLU A 196 -25.13 7.83 4.40
C GLU A 196 -26.22 7.10 3.62
N ALA A 197 -27.41 6.97 4.22
CA ALA A 197 -28.55 6.33 3.56
C ALA A 197 -28.97 7.11 2.31
N PRO A 198 -29.22 6.44 1.17
CA PRO A 198 -29.72 7.09 -0.02
C PRO A 198 -31.09 7.72 0.24
N ARG A 199 -31.23 9.01 -0.03
CA ARG A 199 -32.49 9.75 0.19
C ARG A 199 -33.59 9.30 -0.79
N ASN A 200 -33.19 9.00 -2.01
CA ASN A 200 -34.09 8.50 -3.04
C ASN A 200 -33.29 7.64 -4.03
N ARG A 201 -33.59 6.36 -4.09
CA ARG A 201 -32.88 5.40 -4.96
C ARG A 201 -33.04 5.65 -6.46
N THR A 202 -34.02 6.44 -6.86
CA THR A 202 -34.30 6.76 -8.27
C THR A 202 -33.85 8.16 -8.66
N ALA A 203 -33.35 8.97 -7.73
CA ALA A 203 -32.89 10.32 -8.01
C ALA A 203 -31.43 10.32 -8.45
N ILE A 204 -31.13 11.05 -9.55
CA ILE A 204 -29.77 11.20 -10.09
C ILE A 204 -28.85 11.96 -9.11
N SER A 205 -29.41 12.87 -8.31
CA SER A 205 -28.70 13.70 -7.33
C SER A 205 -28.56 13.05 -5.95
N ASN A 206 -28.59 11.73 -5.86
CA ASN A 206 -28.50 11.02 -4.61
C ASN A 206 -27.02 10.76 -4.29
N TYR A 207 -26.45 11.42 -3.28
CA TYR A 207 -25.05 11.32 -2.92
C TYR A 207 -24.75 10.23 -1.88
N GLY A 208 -25.73 9.79 -1.11
CA GLY A 208 -25.58 8.72 -0.14
C GLY A 208 -25.54 7.36 -0.84
N GLU A 209 -24.50 6.54 -0.58
CA GLU A 209 -24.32 5.24 -1.21
C GLU A 209 -24.98 4.11 -0.42
N GLY A 210 -25.20 4.28 0.88
CA GLY A 210 -25.88 3.31 1.74
C GLY A 210 -25.06 2.05 2.04
N LEU A 211 -23.74 2.14 1.94
CA LEU A 211 -22.84 1.09 2.37
C LEU A 211 -22.79 1.01 3.90
N HIS A 212 -22.25 -0.10 4.41
CA HIS A 212 -22.07 -0.29 5.83
C HIS A 212 -20.59 -0.21 6.20
N PRO A 213 -20.22 0.46 7.31
CA PRO A 213 -18.87 0.40 7.84
C PRO A 213 -18.46 -1.07 8.03
N TRP A 214 -17.24 -1.40 7.63
CA TRP A 214 -16.72 -2.75 7.75
C TRP A 214 -15.27 -2.75 8.20
N GLN A 215 -14.97 -3.43 9.32
CA GLN A 215 -13.64 -3.60 9.84
C GLN A 215 -13.09 -4.97 9.43
N PRO A 216 -12.12 -5.04 8.47
CA PRO A 216 -11.39 -6.27 8.22
C PRO A 216 -10.64 -6.71 9.47
N LYS A 217 -10.41 -8.01 9.63
CA LYS A 217 -9.85 -8.58 10.86
C LYS A 217 -8.35 -8.75 10.82
N LYS A 218 -7.81 -9.00 9.63
CA LYS A 218 -6.37 -9.15 9.42
C LYS A 218 -5.94 -8.50 8.11
N ILE A 219 -4.72 -7.99 8.11
CA ILE A 219 -4.02 -7.59 6.90
C ILE A 219 -2.66 -8.29 6.87
N TYR A 220 -2.33 -8.86 5.72
CA TYR A 220 -1.07 -9.50 5.43
C TYR A 220 -0.41 -8.85 4.23
N TYR A 221 0.90 -8.80 4.28
CA TYR A 221 1.75 -8.31 3.20
C TYR A 221 2.53 -9.44 2.56
N PHE A 222 2.86 -9.30 1.28
CA PHE A 222 3.82 -10.14 0.57
C PHE A 222 4.79 -9.26 -0.23
N SER A 223 5.86 -9.85 -0.75
CA SER A 223 6.87 -9.17 -1.54
C SER A 223 7.50 -10.15 -2.53
N ASP A 224 7.93 -9.64 -3.66
CA ASP A 224 8.70 -10.34 -4.69
C ASP A 224 10.22 -10.14 -4.54
N ALA A 225 10.66 -9.68 -3.37
CA ALA A 225 12.07 -9.49 -3.08
C ALA A 225 12.91 -10.72 -3.46
N THR A 226 14.08 -10.48 -4.04
CA THR A 226 15.02 -11.54 -4.48
C THR A 226 15.68 -12.27 -3.33
N HIS A 227 15.52 -11.79 -2.09
CA HIS A 227 16.02 -12.42 -0.86
C HIS A 227 14.89 -12.46 0.16
N PHE A 228 14.40 -13.66 0.41
CA PHE A 228 13.19 -13.87 1.23
C PHE A 228 13.46 -14.00 2.72
N GLU A 229 14.72 -14.02 3.15
CA GLU A 229 15.11 -14.28 4.54
C GLU A 229 14.49 -13.27 5.51
N PHE A 230 14.32 -12.03 5.08
CA PHE A 230 13.73 -11.00 5.91
C PHE A 230 12.21 -11.19 6.13
N LEU A 231 11.53 -12.01 5.33
CA LEU A 231 10.11 -12.35 5.50
C LEU A 231 9.90 -13.55 6.43
N GLU A 232 10.96 -14.33 6.70
CA GLU A 232 10.83 -15.55 7.51
C GLU A 232 10.44 -15.25 8.97
N GLY A 233 9.56 -16.10 9.50
CA GLY A 233 9.09 -15.96 10.88
C GLY A 233 8.09 -14.82 11.13
N ARG A 234 7.65 -14.10 10.08
CA ARG A 234 6.76 -12.93 10.20
C ARG A 234 5.31 -13.19 9.81
N GLY A 235 5.01 -14.39 9.36
CA GLY A 235 3.67 -14.80 8.95
C GLY A 235 3.66 -16.23 8.39
N PRO A 236 2.47 -16.72 8.00
CA PRO A 236 2.32 -18.08 7.47
C PRO A 236 3.03 -18.25 6.13
N GLN A 237 3.43 -19.50 5.87
CA GLN A 237 4.04 -19.91 4.62
C GLN A 237 3.28 -21.10 4.04
N TYR A 238 3.12 -21.11 2.71
CA TYR A 238 2.39 -22.14 2.00
C TYR A 238 3.23 -22.69 0.85
N LYS A 239 3.48 -24.01 0.87
CA LYS A 239 4.24 -24.65 -0.20
C LYS A 239 3.43 -24.69 -1.49
N THR A 240 3.97 -24.14 -2.53
CA THR A 240 3.36 -24.12 -3.86
C THR A 240 3.29 -25.52 -4.50
N SER A 241 4.21 -26.43 -4.10
CA SER A 241 4.26 -27.81 -4.54
C SER A 241 3.21 -28.73 -3.89
N ASP A 242 2.53 -28.27 -2.83
CA ASP A 242 1.47 -29.07 -2.21
C ASP A 242 0.34 -29.33 -3.22
N VAL A 243 -0.18 -30.56 -3.20
CA VAL A 243 -1.24 -30.98 -4.14
C VAL A 243 -2.60 -30.62 -3.58
N SER A 244 -3.42 -29.94 -4.38
CA SER A 244 -4.83 -29.67 -4.07
C SER A 244 -5.62 -30.98 -4.03
N PRO A 245 -6.21 -31.38 -2.89
CA PRO A 245 -7.00 -32.60 -2.79
C PRO A 245 -8.19 -32.63 -3.76
N SER A 246 -8.84 -31.48 -3.98
CA SER A 246 -10.01 -31.38 -4.85
C SER A 246 -9.67 -31.34 -6.35
N ARG A 247 -8.46 -30.86 -6.70
CA ARG A 247 -8.05 -30.69 -8.11
C ARG A 247 -7.06 -31.74 -8.59
N GLY A 248 -6.34 -32.43 -7.69
CA GLY A 248 -5.38 -33.48 -8.02
C GLY A 248 -4.06 -32.98 -8.64
N VAL A 249 -3.81 -31.66 -8.62
CA VAL A 249 -2.58 -31.02 -9.13
C VAL A 249 -2.01 -30.07 -8.07
N SER A 250 -0.75 -29.65 -8.22
CA SER A 250 -0.13 -28.73 -7.26
C SER A 250 -0.74 -27.33 -7.36
N TYR A 251 -0.68 -26.57 -6.26
CA TYR A 251 -1.11 -25.18 -6.27
C TYR A 251 -0.28 -24.33 -7.23
N ALA A 252 1.01 -24.64 -7.40
CA ALA A 252 1.83 -24.03 -8.44
C ALA A 252 1.28 -24.27 -9.85
N ALA A 253 0.82 -25.49 -10.16
CA ALA A 253 0.22 -25.80 -11.47
C ALA A 253 -1.08 -24.99 -11.70
N ILE A 254 -1.92 -24.86 -10.68
CA ILE A 254 -3.16 -24.06 -10.78
C ILE A 254 -2.79 -22.57 -11.02
N ALA A 255 -1.85 -22.03 -10.28
CA ALA A 255 -1.36 -20.65 -10.46
C ALA A 255 -0.74 -20.44 -11.84
N THR A 256 0.04 -21.41 -12.33
CA THR A 256 0.61 -21.39 -13.70
C THR A 256 -0.49 -21.30 -14.75
N ASP A 257 -1.52 -22.14 -14.64
CA ASP A 257 -2.62 -22.17 -15.61
C ASP A 257 -3.39 -20.82 -15.63
N ALA A 258 -3.53 -20.19 -14.47
CA ALA A 258 -4.10 -18.85 -14.37
C ALA A 258 -3.19 -17.81 -15.04
N TRP A 259 -1.91 -17.78 -14.66
CA TRP A 259 -0.95 -16.80 -15.14
C TRP A 259 -0.70 -16.89 -16.65
N MET A 260 -0.84 -18.06 -17.24
CA MET A 260 -0.75 -18.25 -18.71
C MET A 260 -1.81 -17.44 -19.51
N ASN A 261 -2.74 -16.77 -18.84
CA ASN A 261 -3.65 -15.82 -19.48
C ASN A 261 -3.04 -14.42 -19.65
N ASP A 262 -2.02 -14.05 -18.84
CA ASP A 262 -1.34 -12.74 -18.89
C ASP A 262 -0.24 -12.75 -19.96
N LYS A 263 -0.62 -13.05 -21.19
CA LYS A 263 0.31 -13.33 -22.32
C LYS A 263 1.21 -12.16 -22.66
N SER A 264 0.70 -10.94 -22.50
CA SER A 264 1.49 -9.74 -22.80
C SER A 264 2.68 -9.57 -21.85
N GLN A 265 2.64 -10.20 -20.67
CA GLN A 265 3.65 -10.11 -19.63
C GLN A 265 4.57 -11.34 -19.54
N LEU A 266 4.27 -12.39 -20.29
CA LEU A 266 5.04 -13.64 -20.23
C LEU A 266 6.03 -13.73 -21.38
N PRO A 267 7.27 -14.24 -21.13
CA PRO A 267 8.25 -14.48 -22.18
C PRO A 267 7.67 -15.36 -23.28
N ALA A 268 7.81 -14.93 -24.54
CA ALA A 268 7.36 -15.71 -25.70
C ALA A 268 8.22 -16.96 -25.94
N ASN A 269 9.49 -16.93 -25.50
CA ASN A 269 10.41 -18.06 -25.59
C ASN A 269 10.11 -19.07 -24.47
N ARG A 270 9.92 -20.34 -24.84
CA ARG A 270 9.56 -21.41 -23.88
C ARG A 270 10.60 -21.66 -22.79
N VAL A 271 11.88 -21.48 -23.08
CA VAL A 271 12.96 -21.68 -22.08
C VAL A 271 12.92 -20.55 -21.06
N GLU A 272 12.83 -19.32 -21.54
CA GLU A 272 12.71 -18.13 -20.69
C GLU A 272 11.43 -18.17 -19.88
N LEU A 273 10.30 -18.55 -20.48
CA LEU A 273 9.03 -18.74 -19.78
C LEU A 273 9.15 -19.74 -18.64
N ASN A 274 9.76 -20.90 -18.86
CA ASN A 274 9.92 -21.89 -17.79
C ASN A 274 10.84 -21.37 -16.65
N GLN A 275 11.88 -20.62 -16.98
CA GLN A 275 12.75 -19.99 -15.98
C GLN A 275 11.99 -18.94 -15.17
N TYR A 276 11.21 -18.11 -15.85
CA TYR A 276 10.38 -17.08 -15.25
C TYR A 276 9.31 -17.66 -14.32
N LEU A 277 8.55 -18.65 -14.77
CA LEU A 277 7.56 -19.34 -13.93
C LEU A 277 8.20 -20.01 -12.70
N ASN A 278 9.35 -20.65 -12.87
CA ASN A 278 10.07 -21.27 -11.76
C ASN A 278 10.59 -20.25 -10.75
N GLN A 279 11.01 -19.08 -11.18
CA GLN A 279 11.47 -18.02 -10.29
C GLN A 279 10.39 -17.63 -9.24
N TYR A 280 9.14 -17.53 -9.66
CA TYR A 280 8.06 -17.08 -8.79
C TYR A 280 7.28 -18.22 -8.13
N LEU A 281 7.14 -19.37 -8.79
CA LEU A 281 6.24 -20.43 -8.33
C LEU A 281 6.94 -21.64 -7.68
N SER A 282 8.28 -21.70 -7.67
CA SER A 282 9.02 -22.75 -6.95
C SER A 282 9.14 -22.46 -5.46
N GLU A 283 9.11 -21.19 -5.08
CA GLU A 283 9.24 -20.75 -3.70
C GLU A 283 7.88 -20.81 -2.97
N PRO A 284 7.87 -21.05 -1.65
CA PRO A 284 6.64 -20.94 -0.87
C PRO A 284 6.04 -19.53 -0.93
N VAL A 285 4.72 -19.43 -0.97
CA VAL A 285 4.04 -18.17 -0.70
C VAL A 285 4.31 -17.77 0.74
N ARG A 286 4.87 -16.58 0.96
CA ARG A 286 5.20 -16.05 2.30
C ARG A 286 4.39 -14.80 2.55
N PHE A 287 3.66 -14.80 3.66
CA PHE A 287 2.96 -13.62 4.14
C PHE A 287 3.65 -13.03 5.35
N VAL A 288 3.59 -11.72 5.47
CA VAL A 288 3.97 -10.96 6.68
C VAL A 288 2.71 -10.48 7.35
N LEU A 289 2.52 -10.82 8.60
CA LEU A 289 1.37 -10.34 9.37
C LEU A 289 1.55 -8.84 9.67
N GLY A 290 0.73 -8.01 9.03
CA GLY A 290 0.65 -6.58 9.33
C GLY A 290 -0.12 -6.33 10.62
N LYS A 291 -1.42 -6.64 10.61
CA LYS A 291 -2.30 -6.45 11.77
C LYS A 291 -3.23 -7.65 11.94
N SER A 292 -3.54 -7.96 13.20
CA SER A 292 -4.60 -8.90 13.56
C SER A 292 -5.44 -8.29 14.70
N LEU A 293 -6.74 -8.15 14.47
CA LEU A 293 -7.72 -7.70 15.46
C LEU A 293 -8.42 -8.89 16.14
N VAL A 294 -7.99 -10.10 15.82
CA VAL A 294 -8.51 -11.35 16.38
C VAL A 294 -7.39 -12.19 16.97
N LYS A 295 -7.74 -13.15 17.80
CA LYS A 295 -6.77 -14.05 18.43
C LYS A 295 -6.12 -14.95 17.38
N GLY A 296 -4.85 -15.26 17.55
CA GLY A 296 -4.07 -16.11 16.67
C GLY A 296 -2.58 -15.90 16.89
N THR A 297 -1.77 -16.72 16.24
CA THR A 297 -0.31 -16.61 16.26
C THR A 297 0.18 -15.92 14.98
N THR A 298 1.36 -15.33 15.03
CA THR A 298 1.97 -14.70 13.85
C THR A 298 2.13 -15.69 12.70
N MET A 299 2.50 -16.93 13.00
CA MET A 299 2.75 -17.99 12.02
C MET A 299 1.52 -18.87 11.74
N GLY A 300 0.37 -18.58 12.35
CA GLY A 300 -0.87 -19.32 12.16
C GLY A 300 -1.47 -19.12 10.77
N ASP A 301 -2.38 -20.01 10.39
CA ASP A 301 -3.10 -19.86 9.10
C ASP A 301 -3.74 -18.47 8.97
N VAL A 302 -3.85 -17.98 7.75
CA VAL A 302 -4.43 -16.65 7.47
C VAL A 302 -5.79 -16.48 8.15
N PHE A 303 -6.61 -17.53 8.21
CA PHE A 303 -7.93 -17.52 8.85
C PHE A 303 -7.92 -17.96 10.32
N GLU A 304 -6.76 -18.21 10.94
CA GLU A 304 -6.71 -18.55 12.36
C GLU A 304 -7.41 -17.47 13.21
N GLY A 305 -8.38 -17.87 14.01
CA GLY A 305 -9.17 -16.98 14.88
C GLY A 305 -10.18 -16.08 14.17
N VAL A 306 -10.27 -16.15 12.85
CA VAL A 306 -11.26 -15.37 12.07
C VAL A 306 -12.61 -16.07 12.12
N THR A 307 -13.63 -15.36 12.63
CA THR A 307 -15.03 -15.75 12.53
C THR A 307 -15.75 -14.77 11.59
N PRO A 308 -16.63 -15.26 10.68
CA PRO A 308 -17.41 -14.36 9.82
C PRO A 308 -18.26 -13.38 10.63
N GLY A 309 -18.42 -12.18 10.09
CA GLY A 309 -19.30 -11.15 10.64
C GLY A 309 -18.58 -9.89 11.10
N PRO A 310 -19.32 -8.84 11.44
CA PRO A 310 -18.76 -7.53 11.79
C PRO A 310 -18.07 -7.57 13.17
N ILE A 311 -17.00 -6.79 13.29
CA ILE A 311 -16.35 -6.44 14.55
C ILE A 311 -16.35 -4.91 14.73
N PRO A 312 -16.22 -4.39 15.97
CA PRO A 312 -16.09 -2.96 16.19
C PRO A 312 -14.88 -2.38 15.46
N CYS A 313 -15.03 -1.15 14.97
CA CYS A 313 -13.91 -0.41 14.39
C CYS A 313 -12.81 -0.20 15.43
N VAL A 314 -11.57 -0.43 15.02
CA VAL A 314 -10.38 -0.15 15.81
C VAL A 314 -9.63 0.98 15.12
N ARG A 315 -9.75 2.19 15.67
CA ARG A 315 -9.02 3.36 15.16
C ARG A 315 -7.53 3.19 15.39
N SER A 316 -6.72 3.54 14.38
CA SER A 316 -5.28 3.70 14.55
C SER A 316 -5.01 4.82 15.54
N ARG A 317 -3.84 4.74 16.18
CA ARG A 317 -3.39 5.82 17.07
C ARG A 317 -3.19 7.09 16.26
N GLU A 318 -3.53 8.23 16.84
CA GLU A 318 -3.05 9.51 16.34
C GLU A 318 -1.50 9.48 16.36
N TYR A 319 -0.91 9.93 15.27
CA TYR A 319 0.53 10.03 15.19
C TYR A 319 1.02 11.13 16.13
N GLU A 320 1.67 10.74 17.22
CA GLU A 320 2.42 11.66 18.05
C GLU A 320 3.88 11.66 17.60
N PRO A 321 4.43 12.81 17.16
CA PRO A 321 5.84 12.90 16.84
C PRO A 321 6.67 12.51 18.07
N ILE A 322 7.69 11.65 17.89
CA ILE A 322 8.67 11.43 18.95
C ILE A 322 9.42 12.74 19.12
N ALA A 323 9.37 13.31 20.32
CA ALA A 323 10.27 14.39 20.70
C ALA A 323 11.71 13.84 20.62
N GLN A 324 12.45 14.26 19.62
CA GLN A 324 13.89 14.00 19.56
C GLN A 324 14.58 15.10 20.37
N GLN A 325 15.56 14.72 21.15
CA GLN A 325 16.37 15.69 21.88
C GLN A 325 17.73 15.83 21.20
N GLY A 326 18.10 17.08 20.92
CA GLY A 326 19.43 17.38 20.40
C GLY A 326 19.45 17.58 18.88
N ILE A 327 20.52 17.13 18.26
CA ILE A 327 20.73 17.26 16.81
C ILE A 327 20.97 15.88 16.19
N SER A 328 20.37 15.63 15.00
CA SER A 328 20.45 14.32 14.35
C SER A 328 20.61 14.43 12.83
N LEU A 329 21.12 13.33 12.24
CA LEU A 329 21.13 13.11 10.79
C LEU A 329 20.22 11.92 10.46
N GLU A 330 19.32 12.10 9.51
CA GLU A 330 18.35 11.08 9.10
C GLU A 330 18.21 11.05 7.57
N PHE A 331 17.71 9.95 7.02
CA PHE A 331 17.19 9.93 5.66
C PHE A 331 15.85 10.65 5.56
N GLY A 332 15.70 11.47 4.52
CA GLY A 332 14.45 12.11 4.12
C GLY A 332 13.64 11.26 3.13
N GLY A 333 12.73 11.92 2.38
CA GLY A 333 11.95 11.31 1.32
C GLY A 333 11.17 10.05 1.74
N PRO A 334 11.17 9.01 0.91
CA PRO A 334 10.42 7.77 1.19
C PRO A 334 10.74 7.15 2.54
N TRP A 335 12.00 7.14 2.97
CA TRP A 335 12.38 6.55 4.26
C TRP A 335 11.82 7.31 5.46
N SER A 336 11.73 8.65 5.37
CA SER A 336 11.05 9.45 6.39
C SER A 336 9.55 9.19 6.39
N TYR A 337 8.95 9.05 5.20
CA TYR A 337 7.55 8.71 5.04
C TYR A 337 7.23 7.35 5.69
N TYR A 338 7.95 6.28 5.37
CA TYR A 338 7.70 4.95 5.93
C TYR A 338 7.79 4.90 7.44
N ARG A 339 8.80 5.54 8.05
CA ARG A 339 8.91 5.58 9.52
C ARG A 339 7.67 6.19 10.18
N LYS A 340 7.12 7.25 9.58
CA LYS A 340 5.90 7.92 10.06
C LYS A 340 4.66 7.05 9.80
N PHE A 341 4.56 6.52 8.60
CA PHE A 341 3.46 5.67 8.15
C PHE A 341 3.30 4.42 9.03
N TRP A 342 4.39 3.67 9.24
CA TRP A 342 4.32 2.46 10.05
C TRP A 342 3.92 2.75 11.49
N ARG A 343 4.42 3.84 12.04
CA ARG A 343 4.03 4.26 13.38
C ARG A 343 2.56 4.70 13.46
N ALA A 344 2.10 5.52 12.51
CA ALA A 344 0.71 5.96 12.44
C ALA A 344 -0.26 4.78 12.31
N HIS A 345 0.17 3.72 11.65
CA HIS A 345 -0.64 2.52 11.41
C HIS A 345 -0.34 1.36 12.38
N ASN A 346 0.37 1.58 13.49
CA ASN A 346 0.74 0.55 14.48
C ASN A 346 1.51 -0.65 13.87
N LEU A 347 2.41 -0.37 12.93
CA LEU A 347 3.27 -1.34 12.25
C LEU A 347 4.73 -1.29 12.75
N ASP A 348 4.97 -0.75 13.96
CA ASP A 348 6.33 -0.61 14.53
C ASP A 348 7.10 -1.93 14.61
N HIS A 349 6.40 -3.06 14.73
CA HIS A 349 7.00 -4.39 14.73
C HIS A 349 7.62 -4.77 13.37
N LEU A 350 7.29 -4.03 12.29
CA LEU A 350 7.89 -4.20 10.97
C LEU A 350 9.04 -3.19 10.72
N ALA A 351 9.38 -2.33 11.69
CA ALA A 351 10.38 -1.27 11.52
C ALA A 351 11.76 -1.80 11.09
N GLN A 352 12.12 -3.02 11.48
CA GLN A 352 13.35 -3.68 11.06
C GLN A 352 13.38 -4.05 9.57
N LEU A 353 12.25 -4.04 8.87
CA LEU A 353 12.19 -4.20 7.41
C LEU A 353 12.54 -2.90 6.67
N LEU A 354 12.59 -1.76 7.37
CA LEU A 354 13.02 -0.48 6.82
C LEU A 354 14.54 -0.42 6.67
N SER A 355 15.08 -1.21 5.76
CA SER A 355 16.47 -1.06 5.35
C SER A 355 16.54 -0.01 4.25
N PRO A 356 17.32 1.08 4.40
CA PRO A 356 17.50 2.03 3.32
C PRO A 356 18.27 1.37 2.17
N GLU A 357 17.55 1.04 1.12
CA GLU A 357 18.09 0.37 -0.07
C GLU A 357 17.59 1.05 -1.34
N THR A 358 18.37 0.94 -2.41
CA THR A 358 17.97 1.35 -3.77
C THR A 358 18.73 0.53 -4.80
N ALA A 359 18.23 0.48 -6.04
CA ALA A 359 18.91 -0.15 -7.15
C ALA A 359 19.25 0.89 -8.23
N LEU A 360 20.38 0.73 -8.86
CA LEU A 360 20.82 1.50 -10.02
C LEU A 360 20.99 0.57 -11.21
N GLY A 361 20.35 0.91 -12.30
CA GLY A 361 20.46 0.16 -13.56
C GLY A 361 20.23 1.08 -14.76
N GLY A 362 20.59 0.59 -15.95
CA GLY A 362 20.42 1.34 -17.18
C GLY A 362 21.49 2.41 -17.43
N PRO A 363 21.23 3.36 -18.34
CA PRO A 363 22.23 4.35 -18.80
C PRO A 363 22.50 5.46 -17.77
N ASP A 364 21.64 5.67 -16.81
CA ASP A 364 21.80 6.68 -15.75
C ASP A 364 22.23 6.02 -14.44
N ASN A 365 23.51 6.08 -14.13
CA ASN A 365 24.10 5.56 -12.90
C ASN A 365 24.04 6.59 -11.75
N SER A 366 23.07 7.48 -11.73
CA SER A 366 22.93 8.51 -10.71
C SER A 366 21.83 8.17 -9.70
N VAL A 367 22.03 8.57 -8.45
CA VAL A 367 21.03 8.48 -7.39
C VAL A 367 20.96 9.77 -6.60
N TRP A 368 19.73 10.21 -6.34
CA TRP A 368 19.44 11.34 -5.47
C TRP A 368 19.06 10.85 -4.09
N VAL A 369 19.83 11.23 -3.07
CA VAL A 369 19.62 10.78 -1.70
C VAL A 369 19.19 11.96 -0.85
N PRO A 370 17.93 12.01 -0.40
CA PRO A 370 17.45 13.02 0.51
C PRO A 370 17.94 12.74 1.93
N LEU A 371 18.55 13.73 2.57
CA LEU A 371 18.98 13.70 3.94
C LEU A 371 18.32 14.85 4.72
N LEU A 372 18.10 14.66 6.01
CA LEU A 372 17.56 15.66 6.91
C LEU A 372 18.54 15.86 8.07
N ILE A 373 18.97 17.11 8.28
CA ILE A 373 19.70 17.52 9.47
C ILE A 373 18.70 18.22 10.38
N ARG A 374 18.35 17.58 11.48
CA ARG A 374 17.39 18.09 12.43
C ARG A 374 18.07 18.68 13.65
N ASN A 375 17.67 19.87 14.07
CA ASN A 375 18.16 20.54 15.25
C ASN A 375 17.01 20.88 16.19
N ASP A 376 16.82 20.09 17.23
CA ASP A 376 15.79 20.30 18.26
C ASP A 376 16.32 21.11 19.46
N THR A 377 17.53 21.71 19.36
CA THR A 377 18.10 22.54 20.40
C THR A 377 17.67 24.00 20.29
N ASP A 378 17.81 24.76 21.38
CA ASP A 378 17.45 26.19 21.45
C ASP A 378 18.46 27.13 20.73
N ALA A 379 19.49 26.61 20.10
CA ALA A 379 20.51 27.39 19.41
C ALA A 379 20.79 26.89 18.02
N ALA A 380 21.08 27.81 17.10
CA ALA A 380 21.55 27.44 15.75
C ALA A 380 22.85 26.63 15.82
N LYS A 381 23.00 25.63 14.95
CA LYS A 381 24.16 24.74 14.89
C LYS A 381 24.82 24.75 13.53
N GLN A 382 26.15 24.71 13.54
CA GLN A 382 26.95 24.46 12.35
C GLN A 382 27.22 22.97 12.26
N VAL A 383 26.74 22.34 11.18
CA VAL A 383 26.83 20.89 10.95
C VAL A 383 27.74 20.60 9.77
N ILE A 384 28.79 19.84 10.00
CA ILE A 384 29.67 19.33 8.95
C ILE A 384 29.14 17.99 8.49
N LEU A 385 28.73 17.91 7.24
CA LEU A 385 28.28 16.66 6.60
C LEU A 385 29.41 16.12 5.73
N ARG A 386 29.73 14.83 5.88
CA ARG A 386 30.71 14.12 5.06
C ARG A 386 30.13 12.79 4.58
N SER A 387 30.48 12.43 3.34
CA SER A 387 30.19 11.09 2.79
C SER A 387 31.42 10.19 2.88
N VAL A 388 31.15 8.89 3.08
CA VAL A 388 32.12 7.81 2.93
C VAL A 388 31.62 6.93 1.80
N LEU A 389 32.25 7.05 0.65
CA LEU A 389 31.85 6.41 -0.59
C LEU A 389 32.85 5.35 -1.05
N PRO A 390 32.41 4.27 -1.68
CA PRO A 390 33.30 3.33 -2.34
C PRO A 390 34.11 3.99 -3.47
N SER A 391 35.22 3.36 -3.86
CA SER A 391 36.10 3.89 -4.90
C SER A 391 35.35 4.13 -6.21
N GLY A 392 35.60 5.28 -6.83
CA GLY A 392 35.03 5.67 -8.11
C GLY A 392 33.70 6.41 -8.06
N TRP A 393 33.00 6.41 -6.94
CA TRP A 393 31.80 7.23 -6.77
C TRP A 393 32.11 8.71 -6.75
N LYS A 394 31.19 9.50 -7.28
CA LYS A 394 31.26 10.97 -7.25
C LYS A 394 30.02 11.54 -6.58
N GLU A 395 30.22 12.54 -5.73
CA GLU A 395 29.14 13.25 -5.02
C GLU A 395 29.10 14.72 -5.43
N LYS A 396 27.87 15.24 -5.56
CA LYS A 396 27.61 16.66 -5.81
C LYS A 396 26.39 17.12 -4.98
N PRO A 397 26.51 18.18 -4.15
CA PRO A 397 27.79 18.78 -3.74
C PRO A 397 28.58 17.80 -2.88
N GLY A 398 29.89 17.98 -2.78
CA GLY A 398 30.74 17.25 -1.84
C GLY A 398 30.53 17.70 -0.38
N PRO A 399 31.47 17.37 0.52
CA PRO A 399 31.36 17.74 1.93
C PRO A 399 31.10 19.23 2.13
N MET A 400 30.06 19.56 2.92
CA MET A 400 29.63 20.94 3.16
C MET A 400 29.33 21.18 4.63
N ILE A 401 29.34 22.48 5.01
CA ILE A 401 28.90 22.95 6.31
C ILE A 401 27.52 23.58 6.16
N TYR A 402 26.59 23.11 6.97
CA TYR A 402 25.21 23.60 6.98
C TYR A 402 24.90 24.35 8.26
N SER A 403 24.29 25.52 8.17
CA SER A 403 23.79 26.25 9.33
C SER A 403 22.32 25.88 9.52
N VAL A 404 22.04 25.18 10.62
CA VAL A 404 20.68 24.72 10.94
C VAL A 404 20.15 25.55 12.10
N ALA A 405 19.05 26.26 11.89
CA ALA A 405 18.45 27.10 12.94
C ALA A 405 17.96 26.28 14.13
N ALA A 406 17.73 26.95 15.26
CA ALA A 406 17.09 26.31 16.42
C ALA A 406 15.70 25.78 16.07
N HIS A 407 15.36 24.59 16.52
CA HIS A 407 14.07 23.92 16.27
C HIS A 407 13.70 23.78 14.79
N ASP A 408 14.71 23.60 13.92
CA ASP A 408 14.54 23.51 12.48
C ASP A 408 15.08 22.20 11.89
N THR A 409 14.61 21.87 10.69
CA THR A 409 15.09 20.72 9.92
C THR A 409 15.61 21.21 8.56
N TYR A 410 16.88 21.01 8.32
CA TYR A 410 17.53 21.42 7.06
C TYR A 410 17.57 20.24 6.08
N PRO A 411 16.88 20.30 4.93
CA PRO A 411 16.93 19.27 3.91
C PRO A 411 18.22 19.39 3.08
N VAL A 412 18.88 18.26 2.87
CA VAL A 412 20.04 18.14 2.00
C VAL A 412 19.76 17.12 0.91
N GLN A 413 20.09 17.47 -0.33
CA GLN A 413 19.99 16.56 -1.45
C GLN A 413 21.40 16.18 -1.92
N ALA A 414 21.82 14.95 -1.67
CA ALA A 414 23.08 14.44 -2.20
C ALA A 414 22.83 13.78 -3.56
N ASN A 415 23.55 14.23 -4.59
CA ASN A 415 23.53 13.60 -5.92
C ASN A 415 24.80 12.78 -6.08
N LEU A 416 24.64 11.49 -6.29
CA LEU A 416 25.72 10.53 -6.42
C LEU A 416 25.72 9.90 -7.80
N VAL A 417 26.90 9.72 -8.35
CA VAL A 417 27.10 9.03 -9.61
C VAL A 417 27.98 7.80 -9.33
N ALA A 418 27.46 6.63 -9.62
CA ALA A 418 28.21 5.37 -9.53
C ALA A 418 29.25 5.27 -10.65
N PRO A 419 30.39 4.61 -10.40
CA PRO A 419 31.32 4.28 -11.47
C PRO A 419 30.69 3.29 -12.44
N GLU A 420 31.09 3.34 -13.71
CA GLU A 420 30.76 2.30 -14.67
C GLU A 420 31.23 0.94 -14.16
N SER A 421 30.33 0.01 -14.03
CA SER A 421 30.59 -1.35 -13.57
C SER A 421 29.90 -2.34 -14.51
N GLN A 422 30.58 -3.43 -14.84
CA GLN A 422 29.97 -4.55 -15.57
C GLN A 422 29.45 -5.66 -14.63
N LYS A 423 29.66 -5.50 -13.33
CA LYS A 423 29.24 -6.49 -12.33
C LYS A 423 28.13 -5.91 -11.46
N SER A 424 27.05 -6.68 -11.33
CA SER A 424 26.00 -6.43 -10.35
C SER A 424 26.54 -6.66 -8.93
N THR A 425 26.54 -5.64 -8.09
CA THR A 425 27.09 -5.73 -6.73
C THR A 425 26.36 -4.79 -5.78
N TRP A 426 26.23 -5.23 -4.53
CA TRP A 426 25.80 -4.37 -3.44
C TRP A 426 26.94 -3.51 -2.93
N GLN A 427 26.69 -2.20 -2.74
CA GLN A 427 27.61 -1.25 -2.20
C GLN A 427 26.96 -0.43 -1.08
N GLN A 428 27.76 0.11 -0.16
CA GLN A 428 27.29 0.93 0.95
C GLN A 428 27.81 2.35 0.80
N LEU A 429 26.88 3.31 0.89
CA LEU A 429 27.16 4.74 0.90
C LEU A 429 26.78 5.27 2.27
N THR A 430 27.72 5.89 2.98
CA THR A 430 27.49 6.35 4.34
C THR A 430 27.71 7.87 4.43
N TRP A 431 26.83 8.54 5.12
CA TRP A 431 26.98 9.93 5.51
C TRP A 431 27.15 10.01 7.01
N THR A 432 28.09 10.86 7.44
CA THR A 432 28.36 11.17 8.84
C THR A 432 28.21 12.67 9.05
N ALA A 433 27.66 13.05 10.19
CA ALA A 433 27.51 14.46 10.54
C ALA A 433 28.13 14.77 11.91
N GLU A 434 28.73 15.94 12.01
CA GLU A 434 29.35 16.48 13.24
C GLU A 434 28.80 17.88 13.51
N ALA A 435 28.50 18.17 14.78
CA ALA A 435 28.20 19.52 15.26
C ALA A 435 29.05 19.82 16.51
N ASP A 436 29.61 21.02 16.57
CA ASP A 436 30.48 21.45 17.69
C ASP A 436 31.63 20.45 17.98
N GLY A 437 32.19 19.82 16.92
CA GLY A 437 33.26 18.83 17.00
C GLY A 437 32.85 17.47 17.57
N LYS A 438 31.55 17.19 17.68
CA LYS A 438 31.00 15.91 18.16
C LYS A 438 30.17 15.23 17.07
N PRO A 439 30.27 13.90 16.92
CA PRO A 439 29.39 13.15 16.04
C PRO A 439 27.92 13.31 16.48
N ILE A 440 27.03 13.56 15.52
CA ILE A 440 25.59 13.67 15.77
C ILE A 440 24.80 12.54 15.13
N GLY A 441 25.42 11.73 14.29
CA GLY A 441 24.79 10.57 13.67
C GLY A 441 25.48 10.15 12.38
N SER A 442 25.07 8.97 11.90
CA SER A 442 25.43 8.46 10.58
C SER A 442 24.26 7.71 9.99
N VAL A 443 24.13 7.75 8.65
CA VAL A 443 23.14 7.00 7.89
C VAL A 443 23.83 6.27 6.77
N THR A 444 23.39 5.03 6.47
CA THR A 444 23.98 4.18 5.42
C THR A 444 22.90 3.71 4.47
N LEU A 445 23.10 3.99 3.18
CA LEU A 445 22.28 3.51 2.07
C LEU A 445 22.98 2.31 1.44
N ARG A 446 22.25 1.22 1.25
CA ARG A 446 22.69 0.08 0.42
C ARG A 446 22.24 0.31 -1.01
N VAL A 447 23.17 0.20 -1.95
CA VAL A 447 22.88 0.41 -3.37
C VAL A 447 23.27 -0.82 -4.15
N HIS A 448 22.33 -1.37 -4.88
CA HIS A 448 22.58 -2.43 -5.84
C HIS A 448 22.96 -1.82 -7.19
N VAL A 449 24.24 -1.78 -7.46
CA VAL A 449 24.78 -1.17 -8.71
C VAL A 449 24.73 -2.20 -9.85
N ASN A 450 24.41 -1.71 -11.05
CA ASN A 450 24.30 -2.51 -12.26
C ASN A 450 23.29 -3.66 -12.11
N TYR A 451 22.14 -3.33 -11.57
CA TYR A 451 21.02 -4.26 -11.46
C TYR A 451 20.49 -4.58 -12.87
N ASN A 452 20.56 -5.85 -13.26
CA ASN A 452 20.09 -6.33 -14.56
C ASN A 452 18.61 -6.71 -14.57
N GLY A 453 17.92 -6.62 -13.44
CA GLY A 453 16.48 -6.58 -13.38
C GLY A 453 16.07 -5.22 -13.97
N VAL A 454 15.15 -5.21 -14.91
CA VAL A 454 14.61 -3.97 -15.46
C VAL A 454 14.04 -3.19 -14.28
N PRO A 455 14.55 -1.96 -13.95
CA PRO A 455 13.73 -1.07 -13.16
C PRO A 455 12.55 -0.76 -14.07
N GLN A 456 11.45 -1.40 -13.84
CA GLN A 456 10.18 -1.08 -14.48
C GLN A 456 9.70 0.24 -13.96
#